data_868f3adf2c4d40b9d75d106863cfaaa8
#
_entry.id   868f3adf2c4d40b9d75d106863cfaaa8
#
_cell.length_a   1.000
_cell.length_b   1.000
_cell.length_c   1.000
_cell.angle_alpha   90.00
_cell.angle_beta   90.00
_cell.angle_gamma   90.00
#
_symmetry.space_group_name_H-M   'P 1'
#
loop_
_entity.id
_entity.type
_entity.pdbx_description
1 polymer ?
#
loop_
_entity_poly.entity_id
_entity_poly.type
_entity_poly.pdbx_seq_one_letter_code
_entity_poly.pdbx_strand_id
1 'polypeptide(L)'
;MSAEAGSEGDKRIRVQISEQDFLCKNGCGYYGTPQSKGLCSQCWRVSEMQEKRKQDYAKNRSLLSFEKFEARKQTTDRRASATFRSLLRKDSSNQQGSPSPVARQQQHRQDQTPRSRQLSGESQQAREKFLSFLHGMPKSLAHDISRQTQHAIDNILAHQHIEIDELSELVQNFYQVMTDRLNKHPLMNDINAKVSPEEVMQEVEQYVCVRTYPVLFCAKTDEEVADLSLQDRIRSLHWVTAGFLETNLDYSNEKVRDRMDDAITEIIDINSRRGTADKLECLIRCSKSIFEALKDSRSGAPASADEFLPVLIFVILKGNPPLIQSNLKFISRFALPTRVMSGESGYYFTNLSCALQFVQNMNADSLRMPKEEFEAYTSGNQVPPLTESNCGCNQAIKSMENSAKQLAELIEKQKTMAVNIDEFRERIMKETDEFMTEVRSFTRNYPSVDLSIPKSQPSSPEANRDFSVTVPTVTKAAVKAEENDV
;
A
#
# COMPACT_ATOMS: atom_id res chain seq x y z
N MET A 1 -14.53 48.08 48.19
CA MET A 1 -14.24 46.65 48.25
C MET A 1 -14.47 46.14 46.84
N SER A 2 -13.40 46.09 46.05
CA SER A 2 -13.39 45.68 44.62
C SER A 2 -12.98 44.20 44.55
N ALA A 3 -13.82 43.37 43.96
CA ALA A 3 -13.53 41.98 43.74
C ALA A 3 -12.85 41.88 42.36
N GLU A 4 -11.59 41.51 42.36
CA GLU A 4 -10.84 41.13 41.16
C GLU A 4 -11.24 39.72 40.74
N ALA A 5 -11.78 39.59 39.55
CA ALA A 5 -12.01 38.30 38.91
C ALA A 5 -10.70 37.88 38.23
N GLY A 6 -10.03 36.89 38.79
CA GLY A 6 -8.85 36.26 38.19
C GLY A 6 -9.24 35.46 36.97
N SER A 7 -8.65 35.83 35.85
CA SER A 7 -8.66 35.03 34.61
C SER A 7 -7.78 33.81 34.76
N GLU A 8 -8.40 32.62 34.90
CA GLU A 8 -7.71 31.37 34.77
C GLU A 8 -7.27 31.17 33.31
N GLY A 9 -5.99 31.33 33.08
CA GLY A 9 -5.37 31.05 31.79
C GLY A 9 -5.43 29.57 31.44
N ASP A 10 -6.10 29.28 30.36
CA ASP A 10 -6.20 27.98 29.69
C ASP A 10 -4.79 27.44 29.38
N LYS A 11 -4.28 26.54 30.23
CA LYS A 11 -3.02 25.83 30.03
C LYS A 11 -3.26 24.73 28.98
N ARG A 12 -3.14 25.10 27.71
CA ARG A 12 -3.06 24.13 26.60
C ARG A 12 -1.82 23.27 26.82
N ILE A 13 -2.04 22.02 27.24
CA ILE A 13 -0.99 20.99 27.30
C ILE A 13 -0.70 20.59 25.85
N ARG A 14 0.31 21.21 25.24
CA ARG A 14 0.90 20.70 24.02
C ARG A 14 1.62 19.40 24.39
N VAL A 15 1.14 18.26 23.92
CA VAL A 15 1.89 17.02 23.95
C VAL A 15 2.99 17.16 22.90
N GLN A 16 4.14 17.68 23.31
CA GLN A 16 5.35 17.64 22.50
C GLN A 16 5.90 16.23 22.59
N ILE A 17 5.62 15.42 21.58
CA ILE A 17 6.26 14.11 21.41
C ILE A 17 7.63 14.43 20.82
N SER A 18 8.70 14.28 21.60
CA SER A 18 10.06 14.48 21.14
C SER A 18 10.55 13.20 20.41
N GLU A 19 11.52 13.34 19.49
CA GLU A 19 12.17 12.17 18.88
C GLU A 19 12.72 11.19 19.93
N GLN A 20 13.08 11.68 21.10
CA GLN A 20 13.57 10.88 22.22
C GLN A 20 12.49 9.95 22.80
N ASP A 21 11.21 10.28 22.67
CA ASP A 21 10.08 9.44 23.13
C ASP A 21 9.90 8.18 22.28
N PHE A 22 10.45 8.18 21.06
CA PHE A 22 10.45 7.02 20.18
C PHE A 22 11.70 6.15 20.31
N LEU A 23 12.73 6.58 21.05
CA LEU A 23 13.94 5.78 21.22
C LEU A 23 13.70 4.62 22.18
N CYS A 24 14.37 3.51 21.90
CA CYS A 24 14.34 2.32 22.75
C CYS A 24 14.79 2.65 24.17
N LYS A 25 13.98 2.30 25.17
CA LYS A 25 14.29 2.52 26.60
C LYS A 25 15.62 1.88 27.07
N ASN A 26 16.13 0.89 26.33
CA ASN A 26 17.42 0.29 26.60
C ASN A 26 18.62 1.09 26.04
N GLY A 27 18.38 2.24 25.45
CA GLY A 27 19.47 3.10 24.95
C GLY A 27 20.28 2.53 23.79
N CYS A 28 19.73 1.56 23.03
CA CYS A 28 20.42 0.93 21.91
C CYS A 28 20.42 1.75 20.62
N GLY A 29 19.84 2.98 20.63
CA GLY A 29 19.79 3.88 19.47
C GLY A 29 18.72 3.53 18.43
N TYR A 30 17.94 2.45 18.60
CA TYR A 30 16.83 2.08 17.74
C TYR A 30 15.50 2.60 18.29
N TYR A 31 14.47 2.65 17.44
CA TYR A 31 13.14 3.08 17.85
C TYR A 31 12.41 2.00 18.66
N GLY A 32 11.78 2.40 19.76
CA GLY A 32 10.91 1.56 20.57
C GLY A 32 9.46 1.71 20.14
N THR A 33 8.63 0.68 20.33
CA THR A 33 7.20 0.76 20.08
C THR A 33 6.40 0.71 21.39
N PRO A 34 5.22 1.34 21.46
CA PRO A 34 4.34 1.22 22.64
C PRO A 34 3.96 -0.23 22.93
N GLN A 35 3.79 -1.05 21.88
CA GLN A 35 3.46 -2.47 22.00
C GLN A 35 4.57 -3.29 22.66
N SER A 36 5.81 -2.91 22.47
CA SER A 36 6.99 -3.50 23.12
C SER A 36 7.43 -2.74 24.38
N LYS A 37 6.51 -2.06 25.06
CA LYS A 37 6.75 -1.27 26.29
C LYS A 37 7.87 -0.21 26.13
N GLY A 38 8.01 0.32 24.90
CA GLY A 38 9.05 1.30 24.57
C GLY A 38 10.40 0.69 24.26
N LEU A 39 10.48 -0.61 24.02
CA LEU A 39 11.69 -1.29 23.56
C LEU A 39 11.66 -1.44 22.04
N CYS A 40 12.82 -1.49 21.40
CA CYS A 40 12.91 -1.94 20.01
C CYS A 40 12.66 -3.45 19.92
N SER A 41 12.35 -3.95 18.73
CA SER A 41 12.01 -5.36 18.51
C SER A 41 13.12 -6.33 18.98
N GLN A 42 14.37 -5.95 18.88
CA GLN A 42 15.48 -6.75 19.35
C GLN A 42 15.59 -6.77 20.89
N CYS A 43 15.51 -5.61 21.52
CA CYS A 43 15.52 -5.51 22.99
C CYS A 43 14.28 -6.16 23.61
N TRP A 44 13.14 -6.06 22.94
CA TRP A 44 11.91 -6.74 23.35
C TRP A 44 12.06 -8.25 23.30
N ARG A 45 12.57 -8.82 22.18
CA ARG A 45 12.84 -10.27 22.07
C ARG A 45 13.78 -10.76 23.16
N VAL A 46 14.86 -10.03 23.42
CA VAL A 46 15.79 -10.37 24.49
C VAL A 46 15.11 -10.30 25.86
N SER A 47 14.32 -9.27 26.12
CA SER A 47 13.56 -9.11 27.36
C SER A 47 12.52 -10.23 27.54
N GLU A 48 11.77 -10.56 26.51
CA GLU A 48 10.79 -11.66 26.55
C GLU A 48 11.43 -13.02 26.73
N MET A 49 12.54 -13.30 26.05
CA MET A 49 13.32 -14.52 26.29
C MET A 49 13.85 -14.60 27.73
N GLN A 50 14.31 -13.48 28.28
CA GLN A 50 14.76 -13.45 29.65
C GLN A 50 13.61 -13.64 30.67
N GLU A 51 12.45 -13.06 30.39
CA GLU A 51 11.26 -13.25 31.21
C GLU A 51 10.70 -14.68 31.13
N LYS A 52 10.62 -15.26 29.93
CA LYS A 52 10.26 -16.68 29.75
C LYS A 52 11.28 -17.58 30.46
N ARG A 53 12.57 -17.35 30.33
CA ARG A 53 13.63 -18.09 31.05
C ARG A 53 13.46 -17.96 32.59
N LYS A 54 13.11 -16.77 33.08
CA LYS A 54 12.85 -16.57 34.54
C LYS A 54 11.61 -17.32 34.98
N GLN A 55 10.54 -17.30 34.18
CA GLN A 55 9.29 -18.03 34.51
C GLN A 55 9.49 -19.54 34.43
N ASP A 56 10.19 -20.06 33.41
CA ASP A 56 10.54 -21.47 33.28
C ASP A 56 11.48 -21.91 34.39
N TYR A 57 12.45 -21.09 34.76
CA TYR A 57 13.34 -21.35 35.89
C TYR A 57 12.57 -21.37 37.23
N ALA A 58 11.62 -20.46 37.44
CA ALA A 58 10.78 -20.43 38.63
C ALA A 58 9.82 -21.63 38.71
N LYS A 59 9.18 -22.02 37.57
CA LYS A 59 8.36 -23.22 37.45
C LYS A 59 9.15 -24.52 37.66
N ASN A 60 10.33 -24.61 37.05
CA ASN A 60 11.14 -25.81 37.12
C ASN A 60 11.88 -25.97 38.46
N ARG A 61 12.15 -24.86 39.17
CA ARG A 61 12.76 -24.91 40.51
C ARG A 61 11.85 -25.58 41.58
N SER A 62 10.52 -25.52 41.38
CA SER A 62 9.57 -26.16 42.30
C SER A 62 9.31 -27.64 41.96
N LEU A 63 9.71 -28.12 40.78
CA LEU A 63 9.34 -29.44 40.23
C LEU A 63 10.50 -30.42 40.07
N LEU A 64 11.76 -30.02 40.23
CA LEU A 64 12.90 -30.86 39.91
C LEU A 64 13.93 -30.89 41.02
N SER A 65 14.14 -32.08 41.60
CA SER A 65 15.39 -32.42 42.33
C SER A 65 16.52 -32.48 41.29
N PHE A 66 17.73 -32.05 41.71
CA PHE A 66 18.93 -31.93 40.88
C PHE A 66 19.26 -33.19 40.07
N GLU A 67 19.00 -34.39 40.61
CA GLU A 67 19.18 -35.68 39.93
C GLU A 67 18.30 -35.92 38.72
N LYS A 68 17.05 -35.42 38.73
CA LYS A 68 16.14 -35.50 37.58
C LYS A 68 16.51 -34.53 36.46
N PHE A 69 17.18 -33.44 36.77
CA PHE A 69 17.66 -32.45 35.79
C PHE A 69 18.83 -33.01 35.00
N GLU A 70 19.83 -33.66 35.63
CA GLU A 70 20.95 -34.27 34.92
C GLU A 70 20.51 -35.46 34.02
N ALA A 71 19.56 -36.28 34.48
CA ALA A 71 19.04 -37.38 33.67
C ALA A 71 18.28 -36.87 32.43
N ARG A 72 17.54 -35.73 32.53
CA ARG A 72 16.87 -35.10 31.40
C ARG A 72 17.82 -34.41 30.46
N LYS A 73 18.85 -33.75 30.94
CA LYS A 73 19.88 -33.13 30.10
C LYS A 73 20.62 -34.17 29.24
N GLN A 74 20.97 -35.31 29.82
CA GLN A 74 21.57 -36.41 29.07
C GLN A 74 20.66 -37.06 28.04
N THR A 75 19.32 -37.09 28.27
CA THR A 75 18.37 -37.64 27.31
C THR A 75 18.04 -36.65 26.19
N THR A 76 18.05 -35.32 26.45
CA THR A 76 17.83 -34.29 25.44
C THR A 76 19.04 -34.15 24.51
N ASP A 77 20.26 -34.18 25.06
CA ASP A 77 21.49 -34.14 24.26
C ASP A 77 21.68 -35.42 23.43
N ARG A 78 21.24 -36.59 23.95
CA ARG A 78 21.23 -37.85 23.18
C ARG A 78 20.18 -37.84 22.07
N ARG A 79 18.99 -37.22 22.26
CA ARG A 79 17.97 -37.08 21.23
C ARG A 79 18.39 -36.07 20.16
N ALA A 80 18.93 -34.91 20.52
CA ALA A 80 19.44 -33.93 19.58
C ALA A 80 20.58 -34.47 18.72
N SER A 81 21.54 -35.22 19.33
CA SER A 81 22.67 -35.84 18.59
C SER A 81 22.23 -37.04 17.76
N ALA A 82 21.18 -37.78 18.16
CA ALA A 82 20.64 -38.91 17.39
C ALA A 82 19.86 -38.42 16.15
N THR A 83 19.08 -37.35 16.29
CA THR A 83 18.35 -36.74 15.16
C THR A 83 19.32 -36.12 14.15
N PHE A 84 20.38 -35.46 14.62
CA PHE A 84 21.40 -34.90 13.74
C PHE A 84 22.24 -35.97 13.03
N ARG A 85 22.54 -37.10 13.71
CA ARG A 85 23.24 -38.25 13.09
C ARG A 85 22.36 -39.05 12.14
N SER A 86 21.05 -39.14 12.34
CA SER A 86 20.15 -39.83 11.42
C SER A 86 19.93 -39.08 10.11
N LEU A 87 20.06 -37.73 10.15
CA LEU A 87 19.99 -36.89 8.95
C LEU A 87 21.27 -36.93 8.10
N LEU A 88 22.42 -37.27 8.70
CA LEU A 88 23.72 -37.37 8.01
C LEU A 88 24.04 -38.79 7.49
N ARG A 89 23.21 -39.81 7.79
CA ARG A 89 23.46 -41.20 7.43
C ARG A 89 22.55 -41.78 6.35
N LYS A 90 21.95 -40.99 5.50
CA LYS A 90 21.11 -41.50 4.40
C LYS A 90 21.78 -41.33 3.04
N ASP A 91 23.07 -41.67 2.97
CA ASP A 91 23.73 -42.00 1.71
C ASP A 91 24.83 -43.02 2.00
N SER A 92 24.51 -44.25 1.81
CA SER A 92 25.35 -45.41 1.41
C SER A 92 24.80 -46.72 1.92
N SER A 93 24.37 -47.49 1.02
CA SER A 93 24.59 -48.93 0.82
C SER A 93 23.34 -49.70 0.50
N ASN A 94 23.36 -50.08 -0.76
CA ASN A 94 22.71 -51.24 -1.37
C ASN A 94 23.17 -52.55 -0.70
N GLN A 95 22.25 -53.49 -0.37
CA GLN A 95 22.34 -54.90 -0.75
C GLN A 95 21.34 -55.82 -0.02
N GLN A 96 20.50 -56.42 -0.84
CA GLN A 96 20.07 -57.85 -0.88
C GLN A 96 19.52 -58.55 0.36
N GLY A 97 18.36 -59.20 0.18
CA GLY A 97 17.86 -60.33 0.90
C GLY A 97 16.34 -60.52 0.88
N SER A 98 15.82 -61.29 -0.08
CA SER A 98 14.47 -61.88 -0.12
C SER A 98 14.43 -63.20 0.69
N PRO A 99 13.27 -64.01 0.79
CA PRO A 99 11.88 -63.73 0.44
C PRO A 99 10.80 -64.30 1.40
N SER A 100 9.55 -63.87 1.17
CA SER A 100 8.29 -64.67 1.05
C SER A 100 7.41 -64.93 2.27
N PRO A 101 6.14 -65.42 2.09
CA PRO A 101 4.95 -64.65 1.68
C PRO A 101 3.76 -64.90 2.62
N VAL A 102 2.72 -64.11 2.60
CA VAL A 102 1.29 -64.52 2.73
C VAL A 102 0.33 -63.40 2.31
N ALA A 103 -0.36 -63.70 1.31
CA ALA A 103 -1.70 -63.47 0.76
C ALA A 103 -2.58 -62.28 1.20
N ARG A 104 -3.00 -61.56 0.14
CA ARG A 104 -4.34 -61.15 -0.25
C ARG A 104 -5.16 -60.20 0.64
N GLN A 105 -5.26 -58.95 0.20
CA GLN A 105 -6.55 -58.41 -0.29
C GLN A 105 -6.31 -57.15 -1.12
N GLN A 106 -6.72 -57.23 -2.38
CA GLN A 106 -6.76 -56.14 -3.32
C GLN A 106 -7.87 -55.18 -2.91
N GLN A 107 -7.52 -53.93 -2.63
CA GLN A 107 -8.40 -52.82 -2.87
C GLN A 107 -7.62 -51.76 -3.65
N HIS A 108 -8.16 -51.43 -4.80
CA HIS A 108 -7.74 -50.36 -5.69
C HIS A 108 -7.37 -49.08 -4.92
N ARG A 109 -6.10 -48.80 -4.79
CA ARG A 109 -5.60 -47.44 -4.61
C ARG A 109 -4.97 -47.02 -5.93
N GLN A 110 -5.74 -46.22 -6.65
CA GLN A 110 -5.25 -45.48 -7.81
C GLN A 110 -3.97 -44.76 -7.41
N ASP A 111 -2.92 -45.00 -8.17
CA ASP A 111 -1.68 -44.25 -8.20
C ASP A 111 -2.02 -42.74 -8.35
N GLN A 112 -2.04 -42.01 -7.26
CA GLN A 112 -1.91 -40.59 -7.28
C GLN A 112 -0.40 -40.30 -7.25
N THR A 113 0.19 -40.19 -8.44
CA THR A 113 1.43 -39.44 -8.62
C THR A 113 1.27 -38.11 -7.87
N PRO A 114 2.26 -37.65 -7.07
CA PRO A 114 2.14 -36.38 -6.38
C PRO A 114 1.96 -35.31 -7.47
N ARG A 115 0.73 -34.77 -7.58
CA ARG A 115 0.47 -33.59 -8.39
C ARG A 115 1.46 -32.54 -7.92
N SER A 116 2.43 -32.22 -8.77
CA SER A 116 3.28 -31.04 -8.55
C SER A 116 2.31 -29.88 -8.30
N ARG A 117 2.31 -29.35 -7.07
CA ARG A 117 1.48 -28.18 -6.72
C ARG A 117 1.83 -27.09 -7.70
N GLN A 118 0.92 -26.79 -8.63
CA GLN A 118 1.10 -25.68 -9.55
C GLN A 118 1.30 -24.42 -8.71
N LEU A 119 2.45 -23.79 -8.91
CA LEU A 119 2.80 -22.53 -8.26
C LEU A 119 1.80 -21.45 -8.71
N SER A 120 1.38 -20.58 -7.80
CA SER A 120 0.63 -19.38 -8.21
C SER A 120 1.46 -18.54 -9.16
N GLY A 121 0.82 -17.74 -10.03
CA GLY A 121 1.53 -16.87 -10.97
C GLY A 121 2.59 -15.99 -10.31
N GLU A 122 2.26 -15.40 -9.15
CA GLU A 122 3.18 -14.57 -8.37
C GLU A 122 4.35 -15.37 -7.79
N SER A 123 4.11 -16.62 -7.35
CA SER A 123 5.18 -17.51 -6.90
C SER A 123 6.11 -17.92 -8.04
N GLN A 124 5.59 -18.01 -9.27
CA GLN A 124 6.40 -18.27 -10.45
C GLN A 124 7.25 -17.06 -10.81
N GLN A 125 6.67 -15.85 -10.81
CA GLN A 125 7.39 -14.60 -11.06
C GLN A 125 8.50 -14.36 -10.03
N ALA A 126 8.21 -14.60 -8.74
CA ALA A 126 9.20 -14.50 -7.68
C ALA A 126 10.35 -15.49 -7.87
N ARG A 127 10.03 -16.72 -8.32
CA ARG A 127 11.05 -17.73 -8.65
C ARG A 127 11.91 -17.31 -9.83
N GLU A 128 11.30 -16.81 -10.89
CA GLU A 128 12.02 -16.35 -12.08
C GLU A 128 12.93 -15.18 -11.75
N LYS A 129 12.44 -14.20 -11.00
CA LYS A 129 13.24 -13.07 -10.51
C LYS A 129 14.43 -13.54 -9.68
N PHE A 130 14.20 -14.43 -8.71
CA PHE A 130 15.25 -14.98 -7.85
C PHE A 130 16.30 -15.75 -8.64
N LEU A 131 15.90 -16.62 -9.57
CA LEU A 131 16.82 -17.36 -10.42
C LEU A 131 17.61 -16.43 -11.37
N SER A 132 16.95 -15.42 -11.95
CA SER A 132 17.62 -14.40 -12.78
C SER A 132 18.68 -13.65 -11.99
N PHE A 133 18.39 -13.27 -10.75
CA PHE A 133 19.36 -12.65 -9.85
C PHE A 133 20.57 -13.58 -9.59
N LEU A 134 20.32 -14.85 -9.29
CA LEU A 134 21.39 -15.83 -9.05
C LEU A 134 22.27 -16.12 -10.28
N HIS A 135 21.73 -15.96 -11.52
CA HIS A 135 22.51 -16.13 -12.74
C HIS A 135 23.66 -15.10 -12.89
N GLY A 136 23.56 -13.95 -12.21
CA GLY A 136 24.61 -12.95 -12.15
C GLY A 136 25.81 -13.32 -11.27
N MET A 137 25.72 -14.44 -10.54
CA MET A 137 26.70 -14.88 -9.54
C MET A 137 27.56 -16.07 -9.99
N PRO A 138 28.69 -16.34 -9.30
CA PRO A 138 29.44 -17.59 -9.51
C PRO A 138 28.58 -18.82 -9.27
N LYS A 139 28.62 -19.79 -10.19
CA LYS A 139 27.73 -20.97 -10.20
C LYS A 139 27.72 -21.76 -8.88
N SER A 140 28.85 -21.91 -8.23
CA SER A 140 28.96 -22.63 -6.93
C SER A 140 28.20 -21.92 -5.83
N LEU A 141 28.32 -20.60 -5.73
CA LEU A 141 27.65 -19.77 -4.75
C LEU A 141 26.14 -19.71 -5.03
N ALA A 142 25.75 -19.46 -6.28
CA ALA A 142 24.34 -19.44 -6.72
C ALA A 142 23.62 -20.77 -6.40
N HIS A 143 24.30 -21.91 -6.62
CA HIS A 143 23.75 -23.23 -6.30
C HIS A 143 23.58 -23.43 -4.80
N ASP A 144 24.56 -23.02 -3.99
CA ASP A 144 24.47 -23.14 -2.53
C ASP A 144 23.33 -22.26 -1.97
N ILE A 145 23.25 -20.97 -2.38
CA ILE A 145 22.16 -20.09 -1.97
C ILE A 145 20.78 -20.67 -2.38
N SER A 146 20.62 -21.10 -3.63
CA SER A 146 19.39 -21.67 -4.11
C SER A 146 18.97 -22.91 -3.30
N ARG A 147 19.91 -23.81 -3.02
CA ARG A 147 19.67 -25.04 -2.25
C ARG A 147 19.25 -24.75 -0.81
N GLN A 148 19.94 -23.83 -0.14
CA GLN A 148 19.64 -23.47 1.25
C GLN A 148 18.28 -22.77 1.34
N THR A 149 17.99 -21.86 0.41
CA THR A 149 16.70 -21.15 0.35
C THR A 149 15.55 -22.11 0.07
N GLN A 150 15.72 -23.06 -0.87
CA GLN A 150 14.68 -24.07 -1.14
C GLN A 150 14.46 -24.97 0.07
N HIS A 151 15.53 -25.41 0.74
CA HIS A 151 15.43 -26.21 1.96
C HIS A 151 14.67 -25.46 3.06
N ALA A 152 14.91 -24.15 3.23
CA ALA A 152 14.20 -23.34 4.21
C ALA A 152 12.70 -23.22 3.86
N ILE A 153 12.36 -23.00 2.58
CA ILE A 153 10.96 -22.98 2.10
C ILE A 153 10.27 -24.30 2.40
N ASP A 154 10.91 -25.44 2.04
CA ASP A 154 10.35 -26.76 2.26
C ASP A 154 10.15 -27.05 3.75
N ASN A 155 11.08 -26.60 4.59
CA ASN A 155 10.99 -26.72 6.04
C ASN A 155 9.82 -25.89 6.62
N ILE A 156 9.64 -24.64 6.18
CA ILE A 156 8.52 -23.79 6.60
C ILE A 156 7.18 -24.45 6.19
N LEU A 157 7.08 -24.93 4.95
CA LEU A 157 5.86 -25.58 4.44
C LEU A 157 5.56 -26.92 5.14
N ALA A 158 6.58 -27.64 5.60
CA ALA A 158 6.41 -28.88 6.38
C ALA A 158 5.89 -28.59 7.80
N HIS A 159 6.23 -27.43 8.36
CA HIS A 159 5.89 -27.02 9.73
C HIS A 159 4.70 -26.06 9.82
N GLN A 160 3.82 -26.02 8.81
CA GLN A 160 2.64 -25.14 8.76
C GLN A 160 1.66 -25.28 9.92
N HIS A 161 1.77 -26.34 10.73
CA HIS A 161 0.90 -26.68 11.85
C HIS A 161 1.41 -26.18 13.21
N ILE A 162 2.63 -25.64 13.28
CA ILE A 162 3.18 -25.09 14.52
C ILE A 162 2.72 -23.65 14.74
N GLU A 163 2.99 -23.11 15.93
CA GLU A 163 2.65 -21.74 16.28
C GLU A 163 3.38 -20.74 15.39
N ILE A 164 2.68 -19.65 15.03
CA ILE A 164 3.23 -18.62 14.12
C ILE A 164 4.51 -17.96 14.68
N ASP A 165 4.64 -17.88 15.99
CA ASP A 165 5.82 -17.33 16.65
C ASP A 165 7.01 -18.28 16.52
N GLU A 166 6.78 -19.61 16.59
CA GLU A 166 7.82 -20.61 16.32
C GLU A 166 8.21 -20.62 14.83
N LEU A 167 7.25 -20.42 13.90
CA LEU A 167 7.56 -20.20 12.48
C LEU A 167 8.38 -18.94 12.26
N SER A 168 8.09 -17.88 12.99
CA SER A 168 8.87 -16.64 12.95
C SER A 168 10.31 -16.88 13.40
N GLU A 169 10.50 -17.61 14.50
CA GLU A 169 11.84 -17.98 14.98
C GLU A 169 12.60 -18.82 13.95
N LEU A 170 11.93 -19.77 13.30
CA LEU A 170 12.50 -20.62 12.26
C LEU A 170 13.00 -19.78 11.07
N VAL A 171 12.16 -18.85 10.59
CA VAL A 171 12.52 -17.96 9.47
C VAL A 171 13.67 -17.02 9.86
N GLN A 172 13.61 -16.40 11.04
CA GLN A 172 14.65 -15.48 11.50
C GLN A 172 16.00 -16.19 11.76
N ASN A 173 15.96 -17.42 12.28
CA ASN A 173 17.14 -18.24 12.42
C ASN A 173 17.78 -18.60 11.06
N PHE A 174 16.94 -18.91 10.07
CA PHE A 174 17.40 -19.12 8.70
C PHE A 174 18.09 -17.87 8.15
N TYR A 175 17.51 -16.68 8.31
CA TYR A 175 18.12 -15.43 7.86
C TYR A 175 19.46 -15.18 8.54
N GLN A 176 19.54 -15.41 9.85
CA GLN A 176 20.80 -15.24 10.58
C GLN A 176 21.90 -16.18 10.08
N VAL A 177 21.57 -17.47 9.95
CA VAL A 177 22.52 -18.49 9.46
C VAL A 177 22.99 -18.19 8.04
N MET A 178 22.06 -17.76 7.16
CA MET A 178 22.38 -17.39 5.78
C MET A 178 23.27 -16.16 5.72
N THR A 179 22.97 -15.13 6.50
CA THR A 179 23.78 -13.91 6.60
C THR A 179 25.19 -14.22 7.08
N ASP A 180 25.34 -15.02 8.15
CA ASP A 180 26.64 -15.43 8.67
C ASP A 180 27.45 -16.24 7.65
N ARG A 181 26.77 -17.07 6.86
CA ARG A 181 27.38 -17.86 5.80
C ARG A 181 27.86 -16.99 4.65
N LEU A 182 27.05 -16.03 4.20
CA LEU A 182 27.39 -15.09 3.14
C LEU A 182 28.58 -14.20 3.55
N ASN A 183 28.57 -13.68 4.76
CA ASN A 183 29.65 -12.83 5.29
C ASN A 183 30.99 -13.58 5.43
N LYS A 184 30.98 -14.89 5.64
CA LYS A 184 32.18 -15.72 5.72
C LYS A 184 32.62 -16.28 4.36
N HIS A 185 31.81 -16.11 3.28
CA HIS A 185 32.10 -16.72 2.00
C HIS A 185 33.20 -15.94 1.25
N PRO A 186 34.30 -16.58 0.81
CA PRO A 186 35.46 -15.88 0.19
C PRO A 186 35.05 -15.04 -1.05
N LEU A 187 34.11 -15.53 -1.87
CA LEU A 187 33.65 -14.84 -3.07
C LEU A 187 32.78 -13.61 -2.78
N MET A 188 32.27 -13.45 -1.56
CA MET A 188 31.52 -12.26 -1.13
C MET A 188 32.41 -11.18 -0.54
N ASN A 189 33.60 -11.57 -0.05
CA ASN A 189 34.58 -10.66 0.53
C ASN A 189 35.61 -10.16 -0.51
N ASP A 190 35.46 -10.55 -1.78
CA ASP A 190 36.32 -10.06 -2.84
C ASP A 190 35.94 -8.60 -3.17
N ILE A 191 36.95 -7.74 -3.31
CA ILE A 191 36.81 -6.32 -3.68
C ILE A 191 36.07 -6.15 -5.02
N ASN A 192 36.10 -7.17 -5.89
CA ASN A 192 35.42 -7.21 -7.18
C ASN A 192 34.05 -7.92 -7.13
N ALA A 193 33.52 -8.23 -5.93
CA ALA A 193 32.21 -8.84 -5.82
C ALA A 193 31.14 -7.89 -6.41
N LYS A 194 30.40 -8.36 -7.42
CA LYS A 194 29.36 -7.56 -8.11
C LYS A 194 28.10 -7.36 -7.26
N VAL A 195 27.93 -8.14 -6.21
CA VAL A 195 26.71 -8.20 -5.39
C VAL A 195 27.13 -8.30 -3.92
N SER A 196 26.50 -7.49 -3.07
CA SER A 196 26.75 -7.52 -1.62
C SER A 196 25.96 -8.65 -0.91
N PRO A 197 26.42 -9.14 0.25
CA PRO A 197 25.65 -10.08 1.08
C PRO A 197 24.24 -9.56 1.42
N GLU A 198 24.09 -8.26 1.60
CA GLU A 198 22.83 -7.61 1.91
C GLU A 198 21.84 -7.69 0.74
N GLU A 199 22.29 -7.45 -0.49
CA GLU A 199 21.46 -7.60 -1.69
C GLU A 199 20.99 -9.05 -1.87
N VAL A 200 21.87 -10.03 -1.62
CA VAL A 200 21.49 -11.44 -1.65
C VAL A 200 20.41 -11.73 -0.63
N MET A 201 20.57 -11.25 0.60
CA MET A 201 19.59 -11.46 1.65
C MET A 201 18.24 -10.80 1.35
N GLN A 202 18.24 -9.66 0.66
CA GLN A 202 17.01 -9.00 0.21
C GLN A 202 16.22 -9.86 -0.79
N GLU A 203 16.89 -10.46 -1.76
CA GLU A 203 16.24 -11.33 -2.74
C GLU A 203 15.84 -12.68 -2.13
N VAL A 204 16.62 -13.21 -1.17
CA VAL A 204 16.25 -14.42 -0.40
C VAL A 204 15.00 -14.17 0.42
N GLU A 205 14.92 -13.07 1.19
CA GLU A 205 13.75 -12.66 1.96
C GLU A 205 12.50 -12.59 1.07
N GLN A 206 12.62 -11.84 -0.03
CA GLN A 206 11.51 -11.66 -0.99
C GLN A 206 11.00 -13.00 -1.51
N TYR A 207 11.90 -13.87 -1.95
CA TYR A 207 11.54 -15.18 -2.49
C TYR A 207 10.91 -16.08 -1.43
N VAL A 208 11.48 -16.15 -0.23
CA VAL A 208 10.93 -16.93 0.90
C VAL A 208 9.53 -16.42 1.26
N CYS A 209 9.36 -15.13 1.49
CA CYS A 209 8.08 -14.54 1.87
C CYS A 209 6.97 -14.80 0.84
N VAL A 210 7.24 -14.59 -0.45
CA VAL A 210 6.24 -14.81 -1.51
C VAL A 210 5.87 -16.29 -1.64
N ARG A 211 6.85 -17.20 -1.49
CA ARG A 211 6.64 -18.65 -1.61
C ARG A 211 5.89 -19.26 -0.45
N THR A 212 6.07 -18.73 0.73
CA THR A 212 5.46 -19.24 1.96
C THR A 212 4.30 -18.37 2.48
N TYR A 213 3.94 -17.33 1.73
CA TYR A 213 2.88 -16.38 2.10
C TYR A 213 1.58 -17.05 2.60
N PRO A 214 1.02 -18.09 1.96
CA PRO A 214 -0.23 -18.73 2.41
C PRO A 214 -0.12 -19.39 3.79
N VAL A 215 1.10 -19.68 4.26
CA VAL A 215 1.35 -20.29 5.56
C VAL A 215 1.70 -19.26 6.61
N LEU A 216 2.39 -18.19 6.21
CA LEU A 216 2.90 -17.19 7.14
C LEU A 216 1.95 -16.00 7.38
N PHE A 217 1.05 -15.71 6.42
CA PHE A 217 0.17 -14.55 6.51
C PHE A 217 -1.21 -14.93 7.04
N CYS A 218 -1.64 -14.26 8.10
CA CYS A 218 -2.99 -14.38 8.68
C CYS A 218 -3.42 -15.86 8.87
N ALA A 219 -2.51 -16.67 9.39
CA ALA A 219 -2.68 -18.12 9.49
C ALA A 219 -3.73 -18.55 10.54
N LYS A 220 -4.16 -17.63 11.42
CA LYS A 220 -5.09 -17.90 12.52
C LYS A 220 -6.35 -17.07 12.39
N THR A 221 -7.48 -17.66 12.72
CA THR A 221 -8.79 -16.99 12.79
C THR A 221 -8.80 -15.80 13.76
N ASP A 222 -8.03 -15.87 14.84
CA ASP A 222 -7.93 -14.78 15.82
C ASP A 222 -7.33 -13.50 15.25
N GLU A 223 -6.38 -13.64 14.30
CA GLU A 223 -5.79 -12.48 13.61
C GLU A 223 -6.80 -11.83 12.65
N GLU A 224 -7.59 -12.65 11.95
CA GLU A 224 -8.67 -12.16 11.08
C GLU A 224 -9.76 -11.45 11.88
N VAL A 225 -10.17 -12.01 13.02
CA VAL A 225 -11.14 -11.37 13.92
C VAL A 225 -10.62 -10.04 14.45
N ALA A 226 -9.33 -9.95 14.80
CA ALA A 226 -8.72 -8.72 15.27
C ALA A 226 -8.69 -7.64 14.16
N ASP A 227 -8.41 -8.02 12.91
CA ASP A 227 -8.46 -7.10 11.77
C ASP A 227 -9.88 -6.62 11.47
N LEU A 228 -10.88 -7.51 11.52
CA LEU A 228 -12.29 -7.13 11.36
C LEU A 228 -12.74 -6.16 12.44
N SER A 229 -12.36 -6.42 13.70
CA SER A 229 -12.65 -5.51 14.83
C SER A 229 -12.02 -4.13 14.62
N LEU A 230 -10.79 -4.07 14.12
CA LEU A 230 -10.12 -2.81 13.79
C LEU A 230 -10.82 -2.09 12.63
N GLN A 231 -11.21 -2.81 11.57
CA GLN A 231 -11.94 -2.23 10.45
C GLN A 231 -13.30 -1.65 10.88
N ASP A 232 -14.02 -2.35 11.75
CA ASP A 232 -15.29 -1.86 12.31
C ASP A 232 -15.05 -0.62 13.19
N ARG A 233 -13.96 -0.61 13.96
CA ARG A 233 -13.53 0.55 14.71
C ARG A 233 -13.25 1.75 13.80
N ILE A 234 -12.50 1.56 12.72
CA ILE A 234 -12.22 2.62 11.74
C ILE A 234 -13.51 3.12 11.12
N ARG A 235 -14.45 2.24 10.76
CA ARG A 235 -15.78 2.65 10.23
C ARG A 235 -16.53 3.51 11.23
N SER A 236 -16.54 3.14 12.50
CA SER A 236 -17.21 3.92 13.55
C SER A 236 -16.58 5.30 13.77
N LEU A 237 -15.32 5.49 13.38
CA LEU A 237 -14.56 6.74 13.45
C LEU A 237 -14.49 7.49 12.13
N HIS A 238 -15.21 7.06 11.09
CA HIS A 238 -15.15 7.68 9.76
C HIS A 238 -15.60 9.15 9.73
N TRP A 239 -16.37 9.58 10.73
CA TRP A 239 -16.79 10.96 10.94
C TRP A 239 -15.62 11.90 11.32
N VAL A 240 -14.51 11.36 11.81
CA VAL A 240 -13.34 12.16 12.20
C VAL A 240 -12.74 12.81 10.95
N THR A 241 -12.66 14.14 10.98
CA THR A 241 -12.07 14.96 9.91
C THR A 241 -10.65 15.37 10.25
N ALA A 242 -9.93 15.91 9.26
CA ALA A 242 -8.60 16.47 9.41
C ALA A 242 -8.54 17.56 10.50
N GLY A 243 -9.64 18.31 10.68
CA GLY A 243 -9.74 19.34 11.71
C GLY A 243 -9.74 18.79 13.14
N PHE A 244 -10.40 17.65 13.40
CA PHE A 244 -10.38 17.01 14.71
C PHE A 244 -8.98 16.48 15.11
N LEU A 245 -8.15 16.18 14.10
CA LEU A 245 -6.78 15.73 14.30
C LEU A 245 -5.78 16.89 14.28
N GLU A 246 -6.26 18.13 14.25
CA GLU A 246 -5.44 19.35 14.21
C GLU A 246 -4.40 19.35 13.08
N THR A 247 -4.73 18.77 11.93
CA THR A 247 -3.81 18.73 10.78
C THR A 247 -3.78 20.06 10.06
N ASN A 248 -2.62 20.41 9.49
CA ASN A 248 -2.40 21.65 8.72
C ASN A 248 -2.61 21.44 7.20
N LEU A 249 -3.48 20.51 6.80
CA LEU A 249 -3.75 20.19 5.39
C LEU A 249 -4.70 21.24 4.78
N ASP A 250 -4.32 21.79 3.64
CA ASP A 250 -5.16 22.66 2.84
C ASP A 250 -5.84 21.89 1.69
N TYR A 251 -7.04 21.39 1.96
CA TYR A 251 -7.83 20.68 0.96
C TYR A 251 -8.42 21.55 -0.16
N SER A 252 -8.26 22.90 -0.11
CA SER A 252 -8.62 23.76 -1.23
C SER A 252 -7.66 23.58 -2.41
N ASN A 253 -6.43 23.18 -2.12
CA ASN A 253 -5.40 22.90 -3.11
C ASN A 253 -5.62 21.50 -3.74
N GLU A 254 -5.77 21.45 -5.06
CA GLU A 254 -5.97 20.23 -5.83
C GLU A 254 -4.81 19.24 -5.65
N LYS A 255 -3.57 19.74 -5.67
CA LYS A 255 -2.38 18.91 -5.47
C LYS A 255 -2.38 18.19 -4.12
N VAL A 256 -2.84 18.87 -3.06
CA VAL A 256 -2.96 18.26 -1.73
C VAL A 256 -3.96 17.11 -1.74
N ARG A 257 -5.11 17.28 -2.43
CA ARG A 257 -6.10 16.21 -2.59
C ARG A 257 -5.51 14.99 -3.31
N ASP A 258 -4.86 15.23 -4.45
CA ASP A 258 -4.24 14.17 -5.25
C ASP A 258 -3.19 13.39 -4.42
N ARG A 259 -2.33 14.11 -3.66
CA ARG A 259 -1.34 13.49 -2.78
C ARG A 259 -1.98 12.66 -1.66
N MET A 260 -3.09 13.14 -1.12
CA MET A 260 -3.83 12.40 -0.08
C MET A 260 -4.50 11.15 -0.66
N ASP A 261 -5.04 11.21 -1.86
CA ASP A 261 -5.61 10.06 -2.57
C ASP A 261 -4.52 9.03 -2.94
N ASP A 262 -3.34 9.49 -3.37
CA ASP A 262 -2.16 8.63 -3.55
C ASP A 262 -1.77 7.93 -2.23
N ALA A 263 -1.70 8.67 -1.12
CA ALA A 263 -1.36 8.10 0.18
C ALA A 263 -2.39 7.05 0.65
N ILE A 264 -3.68 7.30 0.45
CA ILE A 264 -4.76 6.36 0.76
C ILE A 264 -4.64 5.11 -0.13
N THR A 265 -4.35 5.28 -1.41
CA THR A 265 -4.17 4.16 -2.34
C THR A 265 -3.00 3.28 -1.92
N GLU A 266 -1.85 3.87 -1.58
CA GLU A 266 -0.65 3.14 -1.19
C GLU A 266 -0.82 2.38 0.14
N ILE A 267 -1.52 2.94 1.14
CA ILE A 267 -1.76 2.23 2.40
C ILE A 267 -2.71 1.04 2.21
N ILE A 268 -3.67 1.12 1.29
CA ILE A 268 -4.57 0.02 0.92
C ILE A 268 -3.78 -1.05 0.15
N ASP A 269 -2.88 -0.65 -0.76
CA ASP A 269 -2.11 -1.55 -1.62
C ASP A 269 -1.09 -2.42 -0.85
N ILE A 270 -0.77 -2.08 0.40
CA ILE A 270 0.03 -2.94 1.29
C ILE A 270 -0.53 -4.37 1.34
N ASN A 271 -1.85 -4.53 1.35
CA ASN A 271 -2.48 -5.85 1.42
C ASN A 271 -2.34 -6.66 0.13
N SER A 272 -2.16 -6.03 -1.02
CA SER A 272 -1.96 -6.69 -2.31
C SER A 272 -0.57 -7.30 -2.45
N ARG A 273 0.42 -6.81 -1.70
CA ARG A 273 1.81 -7.25 -1.77
C ARG A 273 2.07 -8.47 -0.90
N ARG A 274 2.88 -9.41 -1.36
CA ARG A 274 3.23 -10.63 -0.62
C ARG A 274 4.63 -10.59 0.01
N GLY A 275 5.53 -9.78 -0.51
CA GLY A 275 6.86 -9.57 0.06
C GLY A 275 6.83 -8.51 1.16
N THR A 276 7.61 -8.72 2.22
CA THR A 276 7.78 -7.73 3.31
C THR A 276 8.41 -6.44 2.81
N ALA A 277 9.37 -6.55 1.87
CA ALA A 277 10.00 -5.42 1.21
C ALA A 277 8.98 -4.59 0.42
N ASP A 278 8.14 -5.23 -0.41
CA ASP A 278 7.13 -4.57 -1.22
C ASP A 278 6.06 -3.87 -0.36
N LYS A 279 5.69 -4.49 0.78
CA LYS A 279 4.76 -3.88 1.75
C LYS A 279 5.35 -2.62 2.39
N LEU A 280 6.62 -2.67 2.78
CA LEU A 280 7.33 -1.50 3.32
C LEU A 280 7.52 -0.41 2.26
N GLU A 281 7.73 -0.77 1.01
CA GLU A 281 7.81 0.17 -0.11
C GLU A 281 6.50 0.94 -0.32
N CYS A 282 5.34 0.26 -0.23
CA CYS A 282 4.04 0.95 -0.22
C CYS A 282 3.93 1.94 0.94
N LEU A 283 4.37 1.55 2.14
CA LEU A 283 4.36 2.43 3.30
C LEU A 283 5.28 3.66 3.12
N ILE A 284 6.45 3.47 2.52
CA ILE A 284 7.38 4.57 2.19
C ILE A 284 6.73 5.52 1.19
N ARG A 285 6.09 5.01 0.11
CA ARG A 285 5.40 5.85 -0.87
C ARG A 285 4.23 6.60 -0.25
N CYS A 286 3.40 5.92 0.56
CA CYS A 286 2.35 6.56 1.33
C CYS A 286 2.89 7.72 2.17
N SER A 287 3.97 7.49 2.91
CA SER A 287 4.58 8.50 3.77
C SER A 287 5.15 9.68 2.98
N LYS A 288 5.78 9.43 1.84
CA LYS A 288 6.28 10.48 0.93
C LYS A 288 5.14 11.34 0.40
N SER A 289 4.02 10.72 -0.02
CA SER A 289 2.83 11.46 -0.46
C SER A 289 2.26 12.34 0.66
N ILE A 290 2.26 11.87 1.91
CA ILE A 290 1.86 12.68 3.08
C ILE A 290 2.79 13.88 3.27
N PHE A 291 4.11 13.70 3.22
CA PHE A 291 5.07 14.80 3.35
C PHE A 291 4.94 15.82 2.22
N GLU A 292 4.70 15.37 0.98
CA GLU A 292 4.44 16.26 -0.14
C GLU A 292 3.12 17.02 0.02
N ALA A 293 2.04 16.38 0.50
CA ALA A 293 0.78 17.04 0.79
C ALA A 293 0.94 18.15 1.86
N LEU A 294 1.67 17.87 2.93
CA LEU A 294 1.98 18.85 3.97
C LEU A 294 2.81 20.01 3.44
N LYS A 295 3.80 19.75 2.59
CA LYS A 295 4.63 20.74 1.94
C LYS A 295 3.79 21.63 1.00
N ASP A 296 2.92 21.04 0.19
CA ASP A 296 2.06 21.77 -0.74
C ASP A 296 1.00 22.62 -0.01
N SER A 297 0.57 22.21 1.18
CA SER A 297 -0.32 22.96 2.06
C SER A 297 0.34 24.22 2.66
N ARG A 298 1.68 24.30 2.65
CA ARG A 298 2.46 25.38 3.29
C ARG A 298 3.28 26.20 2.31
N SER A 299 2.90 26.24 1.06
CA SER A 299 3.65 26.97 0.02
C SER A 299 5.14 26.55 -0.07
N GLY A 300 5.43 25.28 0.21
CA GLY A 300 6.75 24.67 0.03
C GLY A 300 7.63 24.55 1.28
N ALA A 301 7.15 24.97 2.46
CA ALA A 301 7.90 24.76 3.70
C ALA A 301 7.95 23.27 4.09
N PRO A 302 9.10 22.76 4.58
CA PRO A 302 9.22 21.37 4.99
C PRO A 302 8.29 21.04 6.17
N ALA A 303 7.69 19.86 6.15
CA ALA A 303 6.85 19.36 7.22
C ALA A 303 7.70 18.78 8.36
N SER A 304 7.21 18.92 9.58
CA SER A 304 7.82 18.31 10.77
C SER A 304 7.31 16.87 10.99
N ALA A 305 8.04 16.10 11.78
CA ALA A 305 7.62 14.75 12.19
C ALA A 305 6.30 14.77 13.00
N ASP A 306 6.09 15.82 13.81
CA ASP A 306 4.89 15.98 14.64
C ASP A 306 3.63 16.19 13.81
N GLU A 307 3.76 16.70 12.59
CA GLU A 307 2.65 16.92 11.68
C GLU A 307 2.34 15.69 10.83
N PHE A 308 3.31 14.81 10.67
CA PHE A 308 3.18 13.59 9.88
C PHE A 308 2.20 12.58 10.51
N LEU A 309 2.35 12.32 11.82
CA LEU A 309 1.56 11.28 12.49
C LEU A 309 0.05 11.56 12.48
N PRO A 310 -0.45 12.78 12.76
CA PRO A 310 -1.87 13.10 12.62
C PRO A 310 -2.42 12.87 11.21
N VAL A 311 -1.64 13.19 10.18
CA VAL A 311 -2.05 12.97 8.78
C VAL A 311 -2.05 11.48 8.44
N LEU A 312 -1.08 10.71 8.92
CA LEU A 312 -1.08 9.24 8.75
C LEU A 312 -2.31 8.60 9.42
N ILE A 313 -2.70 9.06 10.62
CA ILE A 313 -3.92 8.63 11.29
C ILE A 313 -5.14 8.94 10.41
N PHE A 314 -5.20 10.13 9.84
CA PHE A 314 -6.28 10.54 8.95
C PHE A 314 -6.34 9.65 7.70
N VAL A 315 -5.20 9.33 7.06
CA VAL A 315 -5.10 8.41 5.93
C VAL A 315 -5.65 7.03 6.29
N ILE A 316 -5.30 6.50 7.45
CA ILE A 316 -5.81 5.20 7.95
C ILE A 316 -7.33 5.25 8.14
N LEU A 317 -7.86 6.31 8.77
CA LEU A 317 -9.30 6.45 9.00
C LEU A 317 -10.10 6.56 7.70
N LYS A 318 -9.55 7.23 6.68
CA LYS A 318 -10.22 7.39 5.37
C LYS A 318 -10.04 6.18 4.46
N GLY A 319 -8.87 5.58 4.47
CA GLY A 319 -8.55 4.42 3.64
C GLY A 319 -9.13 3.11 4.14
N ASN A 320 -9.36 2.97 5.44
CA ASN A 320 -9.77 1.71 6.10
C ASN A 320 -9.05 0.48 5.50
N PRO A 321 -7.71 0.44 5.53
CA PRO A 321 -6.93 -0.55 4.80
C PRO A 321 -7.24 -1.97 5.29
N PRO A 322 -7.46 -2.93 4.36
CA PRO A 322 -7.81 -4.30 4.72
C PRO A 322 -6.64 -5.01 5.39
N LEU A 323 -6.94 -5.82 6.40
CA LEU A 323 -5.98 -6.69 7.10
C LEU A 323 -4.70 -5.97 7.56
N ILE A 324 -4.80 -4.69 7.88
CA ILE A 324 -3.61 -3.85 8.16
C ILE A 324 -2.84 -4.33 9.38
N GLN A 325 -3.54 -4.86 10.40
CA GLN A 325 -2.91 -5.38 11.60
C GLN A 325 -2.15 -6.68 11.30
N SER A 326 -2.72 -7.57 10.51
CA SER A 326 -2.03 -8.78 10.02
C SER A 326 -0.85 -8.44 9.13
N ASN A 327 -0.98 -7.42 8.26
CA ASN A 327 0.15 -6.93 7.44
C ASN A 327 1.29 -6.42 8.31
N LEU A 328 0.98 -5.65 9.35
CA LEU A 328 1.97 -5.15 10.30
C LEU A 328 2.69 -6.28 11.05
N LYS A 329 1.92 -7.27 11.54
CA LYS A 329 2.47 -8.46 12.22
C LYS A 329 3.34 -9.28 11.28
N PHE A 330 2.92 -9.46 10.02
CA PHE A 330 3.68 -10.17 9.01
C PHE A 330 5.05 -9.51 8.76
N ILE A 331 5.08 -8.20 8.56
CA ILE A 331 6.32 -7.44 8.41
C ILE A 331 7.19 -7.60 9.67
N SER A 332 6.63 -7.43 10.87
CA SER A 332 7.37 -7.54 12.12
C SER A 332 8.02 -8.91 12.34
N ARG A 333 7.33 -9.99 11.92
CA ARG A 333 7.78 -11.38 12.13
C ARG A 333 8.77 -11.86 11.07
N PHE A 334 8.58 -11.46 9.81
CA PHE A 334 9.24 -12.09 8.67
C PHE A 334 10.14 -11.17 7.85
N ALA A 335 10.15 -9.87 8.10
CA ALA A 335 11.11 -8.97 7.48
C ALA A 335 12.52 -9.18 8.04
N LEU A 336 13.53 -8.88 7.22
CA LEU A 336 14.91 -8.75 7.70
C LEU A 336 14.97 -7.69 8.82
N PRO A 337 15.65 -7.96 9.94
CA PRO A 337 15.73 -7.01 11.05
C PRO A 337 16.22 -5.63 10.63
N THR A 338 17.16 -5.54 9.70
CA THR A 338 17.70 -4.28 9.18
C THR A 338 16.64 -3.38 8.56
N ARG A 339 15.55 -3.96 7.97
CA ARG A 339 14.47 -3.18 7.33
C ARG A 339 13.52 -2.51 8.33
N VAL A 340 13.26 -3.16 9.47
CA VAL A 340 12.25 -2.70 10.45
C VAL A 340 12.86 -2.00 11.66
N MET A 341 14.19 -2.07 11.82
CA MET A 341 14.88 -1.55 12.99
C MET A 341 15.65 -0.27 12.73
N SER A 342 15.89 0.08 11.49
CA SER A 342 16.71 1.24 11.12
C SER A 342 16.29 1.86 9.80
N GLY A 343 16.75 3.07 9.53
CA GLY A 343 16.50 3.78 8.29
C GLY A 343 15.04 4.26 8.12
N GLU A 344 14.75 4.72 6.92
CA GLU A 344 13.46 5.31 6.54
C GLU A 344 12.29 4.32 6.74
N SER A 345 12.45 3.07 6.33
CA SER A 345 11.42 2.04 6.47
C SER A 345 11.09 1.71 7.93
N GLY A 346 12.10 1.64 8.80
CA GLY A 346 11.90 1.40 10.23
C GLY A 346 11.17 2.56 10.92
N TYR A 347 11.48 3.79 10.53
CA TYR A 347 10.79 4.97 11.03
C TYR A 347 9.30 4.96 10.66
N TYR A 348 8.96 4.77 9.38
CA TYR A 348 7.56 4.75 8.96
C TYR A 348 6.80 3.53 9.49
N PHE A 349 7.45 2.39 9.61
CA PHE A 349 6.87 1.20 10.22
C PHE A 349 6.48 1.43 11.69
N THR A 350 7.34 2.10 12.45
CA THR A 350 7.06 2.47 13.84
C THR A 350 5.89 3.46 13.93
N ASN A 351 5.87 4.48 13.05
CA ASN A 351 4.77 5.44 13.00
C ASN A 351 3.44 4.78 12.65
N LEU A 352 3.42 3.83 11.70
CA LEU A 352 2.21 3.06 11.37
C LEU A 352 1.72 2.27 12.59
N SER A 353 2.64 1.63 13.33
CA SER A 353 2.28 0.92 14.58
C SER A 353 1.65 1.85 15.61
N CYS A 354 2.24 3.05 15.80
CA CYS A 354 1.72 4.06 16.71
C CYS A 354 0.35 4.59 16.26
N ALA A 355 0.18 4.85 14.97
CA ALA A 355 -1.08 5.32 14.40
C ALA A 355 -2.20 4.31 14.58
N LEU A 356 -1.96 3.01 14.31
CA LEU A 356 -2.95 1.96 14.52
C LEU A 356 -3.32 1.80 16.00
N GLN A 357 -2.35 1.87 16.90
CA GLN A 357 -2.59 1.85 18.34
C GLN A 357 -3.44 3.04 18.78
N PHE A 358 -3.16 4.24 18.24
CA PHE A 358 -3.96 5.43 18.53
C PHE A 358 -5.40 5.27 18.04
N VAL A 359 -5.62 4.78 16.83
CA VAL A 359 -6.96 4.54 16.26
C VAL A 359 -7.75 3.53 17.10
N GLN A 360 -7.10 2.45 17.55
CA GLN A 360 -7.74 1.46 18.43
C GLN A 360 -8.22 2.06 19.76
N ASN A 361 -7.43 2.93 20.36
CA ASN A 361 -7.66 3.51 21.68
C ASN A 361 -8.26 4.92 21.64
N MET A 362 -8.58 5.44 20.43
CA MET A 362 -9.13 6.78 20.26
C MET A 362 -10.43 6.96 21.08
N ASN A 363 -10.49 7.99 21.86
CA ASN A 363 -11.62 8.35 22.70
C ASN A 363 -11.90 9.86 22.66
N ALA A 364 -12.87 10.34 23.42
CA ALA A 364 -13.24 11.74 23.49
C ALA A 364 -12.07 12.64 23.91
N ASP A 365 -11.27 12.18 24.87
CA ASP A 365 -10.12 12.93 25.37
C ASP A 365 -9.03 13.08 24.28
N SER A 366 -8.88 12.04 23.43
CA SER A 366 -7.93 12.05 22.31
C SER A 366 -8.24 13.15 21.29
N LEU A 367 -9.52 13.50 21.15
CA LEU A 367 -9.99 14.53 20.20
C LEU A 367 -10.40 15.83 20.92
N ARG A 368 -10.17 15.93 22.24
CA ARG A 368 -10.50 17.11 23.07
C ARG A 368 -11.97 17.55 22.95
N MET A 369 -12.87 16.57 22.95
CA MET A 369 -14.31 16.81 22.81
C MET A 369 -15.10 16.19 23.96
N PRO A 370 -16.36 16.63 24.20
CA PRO A 370 -17.24 16.02 25.20
C PRO A 370 -17.52 14.55 24.88
N LYS A 371 -17.60 13.74 25.94
CA LYS A 371 -17.80 12.28 25.81
C LYS A 371 -19.12 11.93 25.14
N GLU A 372 -20.18 12.68 25.49
CA GLU A 372 -21.52 12.51 24.93
C GLU A 372 -21.56 12.77 23.43
N GLU A 373 -20.82 13.77 22.94
CA GLU A 373 -20.70 14.08 21.51
C GLU A 373 -19.91 12.99 20.78
N PHE A 374 -18.79 12.54 21.35
CA PHE A 374 -17.99 11.46 20.77
C PHE A 374 -18.83 10.18 20.63
N GLU A 375 -19.59 9.79 21.66
CA GLU A 375 -20.47 8.63 21.65
C GLU A 375 -21.60 8.80 20.63
N ALA A 376 -22.20 9.99 20.54
CA ALA A 376 -23.26 10.30 19.57
C ALA A 376 -22.78 10.21 18.12
N TYR A 377 -21.59 10.72 17.81
CA TYR A 377 -21.01 10.63 16.47
C TYR A 377 -20.57 9.20 16.14
N THR A 378 -19.95 8.51 17.08
CA THR A 378 -19.45 7.13 16.88
C THR A 378 -20.59 6.12 16.71
N SER A 379 -21.74 6.33 17.40
CA SER A 379 -22.94 5.52 17.24
C SER A 379 -23.78 5.88 16.00
N GLY A 380 -23.46 6.99 15.32
CA GLY A 380 -24.22 7.48 14.19
C GLY A 380 -25.53 8.20 14.56
N ASN A 381 -25.78 8.46 15.85
CA ASN A 381 -26.98 9.16 16.32
C ASN A 381 -26.97 10.65 15.97
N GLN A 382 -25.79 11.22 15.80
CA GLN A 382 -25.58 12.59 15.34
C GLN A 382 -24.50 12.66 14.30
N VAL A 383 -24.61 13.63 13.39
CA VAL A 383 -23.57 13.96 12.42
C VAL A 383 -22.82 15.18 12.97
N PRO A 384 -21.47 15.16 12.98
CA PRO A 384 -20.73 16.34 13.40
C PRO A 384 -21.16 17.55 12.60
N PRO A 385 -21.27 18.74 13.23
CA PRO A 385 -21.60 19.95 12.49
C PRO A 385 -20.55 20.15 11.41
N LEU A 386 -20.98 20.50 10.21
CA LEU A 386 -20.11 20.87 9.10
C LEU A 386 -19.47 22.24 9.42
N THR A 387 -18.65 22.25 10.45
CA THR A 387 -17.90 23.44 10.84
C THR A 387 -16.72 23.61 9.91
N GLU A 388 -16.92 24.59 9.05
CA GLU A 388 -15.94 25.54 8.51
C GLU A 388 -14.63 25.03 7.90
N SER A 389 -14.41 25.60 6.73
CA SER A 389 -13.17 25.79 5.96
C SER A 389 -12.15 24.64 5.83
N ASN A 390 -11.96 23.79 6.80
CA ASN A 390 -10.93 22.73 6.77
C ASN A 390 -11.48 21.29 6.63
N CYS A 391 -12.79 21.09 6.52
CA CYS A 391 -13.34 19.78 6.20
C CYS A 391 -13.23 19.53 4.69
N GLY A 392 -12.49 18.49 4.28
CA GLY A 392 -12.36 18.11 2.88
C GLY A 392 -13.71 17.90 2.16
N CYS A 393 -14.75 17.40 2.88
CA CYS A 393 -16.09 17.27 2.34
C CYS A 393 -16.73 18.63 2.03
N ASN A 394 -16.59 19.61 2.92
CA ASN A 394 -17.14 20.97 2.69
C ASN A 394 -16.41 21.68 1.57
N GLN A 395 -15.10 21.48 1.46
CA GLN A 395 -14.31 22.05 0.36
C GLN A 395 -14.66 21.36 -0.96
N ALA A 396 -14.87 20.05 -0.97
CA ALA A 396 -15.35 19.31 -2.14
C ALA A 396 -16.74 19.79 -2.57
N ILE A 397 -17.69 19.96 -1.64
CA ILE A 397 -19.03 20.51 -1.93
C ILE A 397 -18.92 21.91 -2.50
N LYS A 398 -18.14 22.81 -1.88
CA LYS A 398 -17.91 24.17 -2.41
C LYS A 398 -17.26 24.17 -3.80
N SER A 399 -16.30 23.23 -4.04
CA SER A 399 -15.69 23.08 -5.35
C SER A 399 -16.69 22.59 -6.39
N MET A 400 -17.57 21.64 -6.04
CA MET A 400 -18.66 21.18 -6.92
C MET A 400 -19.68 22.30 -7.19
N GLU A 401 -20.05 23.08 -6.19
CA GLU A 401 -20.94 24.22 -6.35
C GLU A 401 -20.34 25.29 -7.29
N ASN A 402 -19.04 25.58 -7.12
CA ASN A 402 -18.31 26.50 -8.00
C ASN A 402 -18.24 25.98 -9.44
N SER A 403 -17.97 24.68 -9.62
CA SER A 403 -17.94 24.05 -10.94
C SER A 403 -19.32 24.05 -11.60
N ALA A 404 -20.37 23.78 -10.84
CA ALA A 404 -21.76 23.85 -11.32
C ALA A 404 -22.14 25.28 -11.74
N LYS A 405 -21.70 26.29 -10.98
CA LYS A 405 -21.90 27.71 -11.34
C LYS A 405 -21.16 28.08 -12.62
N GLN A 406 -19.91 27.67 -12.78
CA GLN A 406 -19.13 27.88 -14.01
C GLN A 406 -19.79 27.21 -15.22
N LEU A 407 -20.30 26.00 -15.05
CA LEU A 407 -21.05 25.29 -16.10
C LEU A 407 -22.31 26.06 -16.51
N ALA A 408 -23.08 26.57 -15.54
CA ALA A 408 -24.28 27.38 -15.82
C ALA A 408 -23.92 28.67 -16.57
N GLU A 409 -22.85 29.35 -16.21
CA GLU A 409 -22.34 30.54 -16.91
C GLU A 409 -21.88 30.20 -18.34
N LEU A 410 -21.21 29.07 -18.56
CA LEU A 410 -20.83 28.62 -19.90
C LEU A 410 -22.02 28.28 -20.78
N ILE A 411 -23.04 27.63 -20.22
CA ILE A 411 -24.30 27.32 -20.95
C ILE A 411 -24.99 28.63 -21.37
N GLU A 412 -25.00 29.63 -20.51
CA GLU A 412 -25.63 30.92 -20.86
C GLU A 412 -24.82 31.68 -21.92
N LYS A 413 -23.50 31.65 -21.84
CA LYS A 413 -22.61 32.18 -22.89
C LYS A 413 -22.81 31.45 -24.22
N GLN A 414 -22.98 30.13 -24.19
CA GLN A 414 -23.26 29.35 -25.41
C GLN A 414 -24.60 29.73 -26.04
N LYS A 415 -25.67 29.94 -25.25
CA LYS A 415 -26.95 30.39 -25.73
C LYS A 415 -26.84 31.78 -26.37
N THR A 416 -26.19 32.71 -25.70
CA THR A 416 -25.97 34.08 -26.23
C THR A 416 -25.19 34.03 -27.53
N MET A 417 -24.15 33.20 -27.62
CA MET A 417 -23.38 33.04 -28.84
C MET A 417 -24.22 32.45 -29.99
N ALA A 418 -25.10 31.48 -29.70
CA ALA A 418 -26.01 30.92 -30.69
C ALA A 418 -26.94 31.98 -31.26
N VAL A 419 -27.55 32.84 -30.41
CA VAL A 419 -28.39 33.95 -30.83
C VAL A 419 -27.61 34.96 -31.70
N ASN A 420 -26.41 35.32 -31.28
CA ASN A 420 -25.55 36.23 -32.06
C ASN A 420 -25.17 35.66 -33.43
N ILE A 421 -24.97 34.35 -33.55
CA ILE A 421 -24.70 33.67 -34.82
C ILE A 421 -25.94 33.71 -35.73
N ASP A 422 -27.10 33.47 -35.18
CA ASP A 422 -28.35 33.53 -35.97
C ASP A 422 -28.65 34.98 -36.45
N GLU A 423 -28.48 35.98 -35.60
CA GLU A 423 -28.60 37.40 -35.99
C GLU A 423 -27.55 37.81 -37.04
N PHE A 424 -26.32 37.29 -36.94
CA PHE A 424 -25.30 37.55 -37.94
C PHE A 424 -25.63 36.90 -39.27
N ARG A 425 -26.14 35.66 -39.24
CA ARG A 425 -26.62 34.93 -40.44
C ARG A 425 -27.74 35.68 -41.15
N GLU A 426 -28.76 36.15 -40.41
CA GLU A 426 -29.86 36.93 -40.98
C GLU A 426 -29.35 38.23 -41.63
N ARG A 427 -28.39 38.91 -41.00
CA ARG A 427 -27.77 40.12 -41.53
C ARG A 427 -27.04 39.87 -42.84
N ILE A 428 -26.25 38.81 -42.90
CA ILE A 428 -25.55 38.42 -44.14
C ILE A 428 -26.53 38.03 -45.26
N MET A 429 -27.59 37.29 -44.93
CA MET A 429 -28.62 36.94 -45.92
C MET A 429 -29.29 38.20 -46.46
N LYS A 430 -29.65 39.15 -45.62
CA LYS A 430 -30.24 40.42 -46.06
C LYS A 430 -29.32 41.26 -46.93
N GLU A 431 -28.06 41.44 -46.52
CA GLU A 431 -27.06 42.14 -47.30
C GLU A 431 -26.80 41.44 -48.66
N THR A 432 -26.82 40.10 -48.68
CA THR A 432 -26.66 39.33 -49.92
C THR A 432 -27.84 39.53 -50.86
N ASP A 433 -29.07 39.53 -50.35
CA ASP A 433 -30.29 39.76 -51.13
C ASP A 433 -30.35 41.20 -51.66
N GLU A 434 -29.99 42.18 -50.86
CA GLU A 434 -29.87 43.57 -51.28
C GLU A 434 -28.84 43.71 -52.42
N PHE A 435 -27.65 43.13 -52.25
CA PHE A 435 -26.60 43.12 -53.30
C PHE A 435 -27.05 42.42 -54.56
N MET A 436 -27.69 41.26 -54.48
CA MET A 436 -28.21 40.54 -55.64
C MET A 436 -29.30 41.32 -56.34
N THR A 437 -30.10 42.13 -55.62
CA THR A 437 -31.12 43.00 -56.18
C THR A 437 -30.47 44.16 -56.95
N GLU A 438 -29.42 44.75 -56.41
CA GLU A 438 -28.59 45.76 -57.07
C GLU A 438 -27.97 45.23 -58.36
N VAL A 439 -27.32 44.04 -58.31
CA VAL A 439 -26.74 43.38 -59.49
C VAL A 439 -27.78 43.10 -60.53
N ARG A 440 -28.98 42.64 -60.18
CA ARG A 440 -30.08 42.42 -61.12
C ARG A 440 -30.55 43.72 -61.75
N SER A 441 -30.63 44.82 -61.00
CA SER A 441 -30.97 46.13 -61.53
C SER A 441 -29.92 46.67 -62.51
N PHE A 442 -28.66 46.48 -62.15
CA PHE A 442 -27.51 46.87 -62.98
C PHE A 442 -27.50 46.06 -64.29
N THR A 443 -27.64 44.72 -64.26
CA THR A 443 -27.74 43.87 -65.45
C THR A 443 -28.96 44.18 -66.32
N ARG A 444 -30.06 44.67 -65.77
CA ARG A 444 -31.19 45.10 -66.54
C ARG A 444 -30.92 46.41 -67.27
N ASN A 445 -30.20 47.35 -66.68
CA ASN A 445 -29.87 48.66 -67.22
C ASN A 445 -28.71 48.60 -68.24
N TYR A 446 -27.85 47.57 -68.12
CA TYR A 446 -26.73 47.34 -69.03
C TYR A 446 -26.73 45.88 -69.52
N PRO A 447 -27.63 45.57 -70.50
CA PRO A 447 -27.70 44.23 -71.05
C PRO A 447 -26.37 43.88 -71.70
N SER A 448 -25.86 42.69 -71.43
CA SER A 448 -24.63 42.19 -72.03
C SER A 448 -24.76 42.17 -73.57
N VAL A 449 -23.82 42.80 -74.25
CA VAL A 449 -23.72 42.71 -75.72
C VAL A 449 -23.18 41.31 -76.00
N ASP A 450 -23.97 40.51 -76.77
CA ASP A 450 -23.54 39.20 -77.23
C ASP A 450 -22.29 39.38 -78.14
N LEU A 451 -21.13 39.20 -77.55
CA LEU A 451 -19.90 39.01 -78.31
C LEU A 451 -19.85 37.56 -78.85
N SER A 452 -20.40 37.34 -80.00
CA SER A 452 -20.25 36.07 -80.76
C SER A 452 -18.79 35.80 -81.07
N ILE A 453 -18.18 35.03 -80.16
CA ILE A 453 -16.81 34.46 -80.39
C ILE A 453 -16.91 33.36 -81.45
N PRO A 454 -16.17 33.41 -82.55
CA PRO A 454 -16.22 32.35 -83.54
C PRO A 454 -15.67 31.05 -82.94
N LYS A 455 -16.42 29.97 -83.14
CA LYS A 455 -16.02 28.60 -82.69
C LYS A 455 -14.74 28.19 -83.43
N SER A 456 -13.60 28.19 -82.77
CA SER A 456 -12.44 27.44 -83.19
C SER A 456 -12.52 26.03 -82.55
N GLN A 457 -12.25 25.04 -83.43
CA GLN A 457 -12.38 23.60 -83.16
C GLN A 457 -11.47 23.10 -82.02
N PRO A 458 -11.84 21.97 -81.36
CA PRO A 458 -11.18 21.48 -80.20
C PRO A 458 -9.97 20.63 -80.52
N SER A 459 -8.85 20.85 -79.86
CA SER A 459 -7.78 19.89 -79.70
C SER A 459 -7.63 19.50 -78.27
N SER A 460 -8.01 18.29 -78.03
CA SER A 460 -7.81 17.27 -76.97
C SER A 460 -7.00 17.57 -75.70
N PRO A 461 -6.98 16.58 -74.71
CA PRO A 461 -7.61 16.79 -73.40
C PRO A 461 -6.49 16.81 -72.35
N GLU A 462 -6.85 17.23 -71.17
CA GLU A 462 -6.41 16.76 -69.87
C GLU A 462 -6.40 17.89 -68.85
N ALA A 463 -7.11 17.63 -67.84
CA ALA A 463 -7.02 18.07 -66.47
C ALA A 463 -8.29 18.79 -65.97
N ASN A 464 -9.31 17.98 -65.69
CA ASN A 464 -10.34 18.25 -64.70
C ASN A 464 -9.72 18.57 -63.33
N ARG A 465 -9.83 19.81 -62.91
CA ARG A 465 -9.87 20.13 -61.47
C ARG A 465 -11.18 20.78 -61.19
N ASP A 466 -12.14 19.94 -60.78
CA ASP A 466 -13.37 20.38 -60.15
C ASP A 466 -13.02 21.08 -58.82
N PHE A 467 -13.18 22.39 -58.82
CA PHE A 467 -13.33 23.16 -57.60
C PHE A 467 -14.82 23.18 -57.22
N SER A 468 -15.33 22.09 -56.65
CA SER A 468 -16.57 22.10 -55.95
C SER A 468 -16.29 22.57 -54.52
N VAL A 469 -16.68 23.81 -54.25
CA VAL A 469 -16.79 24.33 -52.87
C VAL A 469 -17.96 23.64 -52.23
N THR A 470 -17.74 22.53 -51.57
CA THR A 470 -18.70 21.91 -50.67
C THR A 470 -18.77 22.71 -49.38
N VAL A 471 -19.83 23.47 -49.20
CA VAL A 471 -20.20 24.03 -47.90
C VAL A 471 -20.56 22.85 -47.00
N PRO A 472 -19.94 22.66 -45.82
CA PRO A 472 -20.30 21.58 -44.91
C PRO A 472 -21.68 21.85 -44.36
N THR A 473 -22.65 21.03 -44.71
CA THR A 473 -23.96 20.98 -44.06
C THR A 473 -23.76 20.41 -42.66
N VAL A 474 -23.87 21.24 -41.66
CA VAL A 474 -23.89 20.81 -40.25
C VAL A 474 -25.24 20.08 -40.02
N THR A 475 -25.19 18.77 -40.04
CA THR A 475 -26.30 17.93 -39.62
C THR A 475 -26.59 18.16 -38.15
N LYS A 476 -27.80 18.53 -37.82
CA LYS A 476 -28.35 18.58 -36.47
C LYS A 476 -28.21 17.16 -35.85
N ALA A 477 -27.20 16.95 -35.01
CA ALA A 477 -27.24 15.84 -34.07
C ALA A 477 -28.27 16.17 -32.99
N ALA A 478 -29.39 15.47 -33.03
CA ALA A 478 -30.39 15.50 -32.00
C ALA A 478 -29.80 14.91 -30.73
N VAL A 479 -29.56 15.74 -29.73
CA VAL A 479 -29.36 15.31 -28.36
C VAL A 479 -30.72 14.90 -27.84
N LYS A 480 -31.01 13.60 -27.87
CA LYS A 480 -32.09 13.02 -27.07
C LYS A 480 -31.62 13.02 -25.62
N ALA A 481 -32.23 13.87 -24.80
CA ALA A 481 -32.24 13.71 -23.37
C ALA A 481 -33.05 12.46 -23.04
N GLU A 482 -32.43 11.42 -22.55
CA GLU A 482 -33.13 10.37 -21.84
C GLU A 482 -33.37 10.86 -20.40
N GLU A 483 -34.59 11.29 -20.16
CA GLU A 483 -35.20 11.22 -18.83
C GLU A 483 -35.34 9.75 -18.49
N ASN A 484 -34.64 9.30 -17.45
CA ASN A 484 -35.04 8.12 -16.70
C ASN A 484 -34.92 8.42 -15.21
N ASP A 485 -36.12 8.41 -14.62
CA ASP A 485 -36.41 8.21 -13.21
C ASP A 485 -35.55 7.08 -12.59
N VAL A 486 -34.91 7.32 -11.47
CA VAL A 486 -35.13 6.72 -10.15
C VAL A 486 -34.26 7.46 -9.13
#